data_b83777fe040a1c39365f4ee1731da484
#
_entry.id   b83777fe040a1c39365f4ee1731da484
#
_cell.length_a   1.000
_cell.length_b   1.000
_cell.length_c   1.000
_cell.angle_alpha   90.00
_cell.angle_beta   90.00
_cell.angle_gamma   90.00
#
_symmetry.space_group_name_H-M   'P 1'
#
loop_
_entity.id
_entity.type
_entity.pdbx_description
1 polymer ?
#
loop_
_entity_poly.entity_id
_entity_poly.type
_entity_poly.pdbx_seq_one_letter_code
_entity_poly.pdbx_strand_id
1 'polypeptide(L)'
;NFRSALPDGETHHQYRAASDGQLGGIMKLYREWQISGDHQWLARMYPLAKKSLNYCIRSWDPRGKGVLEEPHHNTYDIEFWGPDGMCSSIYIGALSAMAHMARDLNRPEDAEDYRSLAEGGAEFLDKHLYNGEYYDQKVTYRGLRDTSFAKFVKRVNRKSGEVDKLL
;
A
#
# COMPACT_ATOMS: atom_id res chain seq x y z
N ASN A 1 10.14 22.12 1.47
CA ASN A 1 11.27 21.73 2.33
C ASN A 1 10.73 20.88 3.50
N PHE A 2 10.85 19.56 3.40
CA PHE A 2 10.28 18.61 4.37
C PHE A 2 10.79 18.83 5.80
N ARG A 3 12.02 19.33 5.96
CA ARG A 3 12.60 19.60 7.27
C ARG A 3 11.95 20.75 8.03
N SER A 4 11.29 21.67 7.33
CA SER A 4 10.61 22.80 7.96
C SER A 4 9.23 22.46 8.51
N ALA A 5 8.71 21.25 8.22
CA ALA A 5 7.40 20.81 8.69
C ALA A 5 7.47 19.95 9.96
N LEU A 6 8.68 19.57 10.43
CA LEU A 6 8.89 18.82 11.66
C LEU A 6 9.32 19.78 12.77
N PRO A 7 8.79 19.65 13.99
CA PRO A 7 9.33 20.30 15.16
C PRO A 7 10.80 19.94 15.38
N ASP A 8 11.57 20.85 15.95
CA ASP A 8 12.97 20.60 16.24
C ASP A 8 13.14 19.36 17.14
N GLY A 9 13.97 18.41 16.67
CA GLY A 9 14.25 17.16 17.38
C GLY A 9 13.30 16.00 17.06
N GLU A 10 12.26 16.19 16.29
CA GLU A 10 11.42 15.09 15.84
C GLU A 10 11.93 14.46 14.53
N THR A 11 11.87 13.13 14.46
CA THR A 11 12.33 12.36 13.29
C THR A 11 11.19 11.73 12.49
N HIS A 12 9.95 11.93 12.89
CA HIS A 12 8.77 11.37 12.23
C HIS A 12 7.58 12.32 12.32
N HIS A 13 6.69 12.23 11.34
CA HIS A 13 5.43 12.96 11.33
C HIS A 13 4.37 12.24 12.16
N GLN A 14 3.50 13.02 12.81
CA GLN A 14 2.28 12.51 13.44
C GLN A 14 1.15 12.26 12.42
N TYR A 15 1.35 12.65 11.17
CA TYR A 15 0.37 12.46 10.09
C TYR A 15 0.34 11.00 9.62
N ARG A 16 -0.80 10.61 9.05
CA ARG A 16 -0.94 9.29 8.41
C ARG A 16 0.05 9.15 7.26
N ALA A 17 0.66 7.97 7.13
CA ALA A 17 1.52 7.69 6.00
C ALA A 17 0.71 7.67 4.71
N ALA A 18 1.20 8.34 3.67
CA ALA A 18 0.68 8.19 2.33
C ALA A 18 1.16 6.85 1.73
N SER A 19 0.22 6.05 1.23
CA SER A 19 0.51 4.69 0.77
C SER A 19 1.49 4.67 -0.40
N ASP A 20 1.26 5.49 -1.40
CA ASP A 20 2.12 5.65 -2.57
C ASP A 20 3.51 6.18 -2.20
N GLY A 21 3.59 7.13 -1.26
CA GLY A 21 4.87 7.65 -0.77
C GLY A 21 5.67 6.61 0.03
N GLN A 22 5.01 5.86 0.91
CA GLN A 22 5.63 4.84 1.74
C GLN A 22 6.16 3.66 0.88
N LEU A 23 5.35 3.18 -0.05
CA LEU A 23 5.68 2.09 -0.96
C LEU A 23 6.67 2.52 -2.04
N GLY A 24 6.52 3.73 -2.59
CA GLY A 24 7.46 4.31 -3.54
C GLY A 24 8.86 4.49 -2.96
N GLY A 25 8.97 4.73 -1.65
CA GLY A 25 10.25 4.76 -0.94
C GLY A 25 11.02 3.43 -1.02
N ILE A 26 10.31 2.30 -0.95
CA ILE A 26 10.89 0.94 -1.09
C ILE A 26 11.41 0.73 -2.53
N MET A 27 10.62 1.12 -3.53
CA MET A 27 11.03 1.03 -4.93
C MET A 27 12.26 1.90 -5.23
N LYS A 28 12.33 3.10 -4.63
CA LYS A 28 13.51 3.97 -4.73
C LYS A 28 14.75 3.33 -4.11
N LEU A 29 14.61 2.70 -2.95
CA LEU A 29 15.70 1.98 -2.29
C LEU A 29 16.24 0.85 -3.19
N TYR A 30 15.36 0.07 -3.80
CA TYR A 30 15.73 -0.96 -4.78
C TYR A 30 16.49 -0.38 -5.96
N ARG A 31 16.00 0.72 -6.53
CA ARG A 31 16.69 1.41 -7.66
C ARG A 31 18.06 1.92 -7.25
N GLU A 32 18.23 2.55 -6.10
CA GLU A 32 19.52 3.05 -5.62
C GLU A 32 20.52 1.90 -5.44
N TRP A 33 20.06 0.75 -4.91
CA TRP A 33 20.90 -0.43 -4.85
C TRP A 33 21.31 -0.94 -6.23
N GLN A 34 20.40 -1.03 -7.19
CA GLN A 34 20.71 -1.45 -8.56
C GLN A 34 21.75 -0.54 -9.23
N ILE A 35 21.70 0.76 -8.97
CA ILE A 35 22.65 1.74 -9.52
C ILE A 35 24.02 1.61 -8.84
N SER A 36 24.06 1.47 -7.52
CA SER A 36 25.30 1.45 -6.74
C SER A 36 25.99 0.11 -6.74
N GLY A 37 25.26 -0.99 -6.81
CA GLY A 37 25.77 -2.36 -6.60
C GLY A 37 26.30 -2.63 -5.19
N ASP A 38 26.04 -1.73 -4.21
CA ASP A 38 26.57 -1.86 -2.85
C ASP A 38 25.74 -2.84 -2.02
N HIS A 39 26.18 -4.10 -1.97
CA HIS A 39 25.55 -5.15 -1.16
C HIS A 39 25.61 -4.89 0.35
N GLN A 40 26.64 -4.22 0.84
CA GLN A 40 26.73 -3.90 2.26
C GLN A 40 25.71 -2.84 2.64
N TRP A 41 25.52 -1.85 1.78
CA TRP A 41 24.47 -0.86 1.95
C TRP A 41 23.08 -1.51 1.90
N LEU A 42 22.84 -2.39 0.91
CA LEU A 42 21.58 -3.15 0.82
C LEU A 42 21.30 -3.93 2.11
N ALA A 43 22.29 -4.67 2.62
CA ALA A 43 22.15 -5.45 3.83
C ALA A 43 21.78 -4.60 5.06
N ARG A 44 22.28 -3.37 5.16
CA ARG A 44 21.93 -2.41 6.22
C ARG A 44 20.52 -1.85 6.04
N MET A 45 20.10 -1.58 4.80
CA MET A 45 18.83 -0.92 4.49
C MET A 45 17.64 -1.88 4.45
N TYR A 46 17.87 -3.14 4.09
CA TYR A 46 16.82 -4.14 3.94
C TYR A 46 15.92 -4.31 5.18
N PRO A 47 16.44 -4.40 6.41
CA PRO A 47 15.58 -4.52 7.59
C PRO A 47 14.64 -3.32 7.78
N LEU A 48 15.06 -2.12 7.39
CA LEU A 48 14.22 -0.91 7.44
C LEU A 48 13.13 -0.96 6.38
N ALA A 49 13.48 -1.35 5.16
CA ALA A 49 12.51 -1.54 4.07
C ALA A 49 11.49 -2.63 4.43
N LYS A 50 11.93 -3.76 5.00
CA LYS A 50 11.06 -4.84 5.48
C LYS A 50 10.10 -4.36 6.56
N LYS A 51 10.58 -3.56 7.53
CA LYS A 51 9.72 -2.97 8.56
C LYS A 51 8.66 -2.05 7.95
N SER A 52 9.05 -1.22 6.98
CA SER A 52 8.17 -0.31 6.24
C SER A 52 7.11 -1.08 5.47
N LEU A 53 7.50 -2.09 4.68
CA LEU A 53 6.56 -2.91 3.92
C LEU A 53 5.60 -3.69 4.83
N ASN A 54 6.10 -4.28 5.90
CA ASN A 54 5.25 -5.00 6.86
C ASN A 54 4.22 -4.09 7.55
N TYR A 55 4.54 -2.80 7.73
CA TYR A 55 3.55 -1.82 8.15
C TYR A 55 2.44 -1.67 7.09
N CYS A 56 2.80 -1.52 5.82
CA CYS A 56 1.84 -1.39 4.72
C CYS A 56 0.93 -2.62 4.61
N ILE A 57 1.51 -3.82 4.64
CA ILE A 57 0.76 -5.08 4.61
C ILE A 57 -0.26 -5.13 5.75
N ARG A 58 0.19 -4.94 6.99
CA ARG A 58 -0.71 -5.01 8.16
C ARG A 58 -1.77 -3.93 8.17
N SER A 59 -1.45 -2.74 7.65
CA SER A 59 -2.36 -1.59 7.70
C SER A 59 -3.39 -1.63 6.58
N TRP A 60 -2.97 -1.98 5.37
CA TRP A 60 -3.78 -1.77 4.17
C TRP A 60 -4.15 -3.05 3.41
N ASP A 61 -3.39 -4.15 3.60
CA ASP A 61 -3.68 -5.48 3.05
C ASP A 61 -3.67 -6.58 4.13
N PRO A 62 -4.46 -6.46 5.21
CA PRO A 62 -4.44 -7.41 6.31
C PRO A 62 -4.94 -8.81 5.94
N ARG A 63 -5.52 -8.97 4.77
CA ARG A 63 -6.00 -10.25 4.22
C ARG A 63 -5.02 -10.94 3.28
N GLY A 64 -3.89 -10.28 2.99
CA GLY A 64 -2.83 -10.85 2.15
C GLY A 64 -3.26 -11.11 0.71
N LYS A 65 -4.00 -10.17 0.11
CA LYS A 65 -4.46 -10.30 -1.28
C LYS A 65 -3.53 -9.65 -2.31
N GLY A 66 -2.49 -8.96 -1.86
CA GLY A 66 -1.60 -8.21 -2.74
C GLY A 66 -2.18 -6.89 -3.25
N VAL A 67 -3.30 -6.42 -2.69
CA VAL A 67 -3.94 -5.15 -3.01
C VAL A 67 -4.29 -4.37 -1.76
N LEU A 68 -4.32 -3.04 -1.85
CA LEU A 68 -4.68 -2.19 -0.72
C LEU A 68 -6.21 -2.10 -0.63
N GLU A 69 -6.79 -2.68 0.41
CA GLU A 69 -8.25 -2.70 0.60
C GLU A 69 -8.72 -1.79 1.74
N GLU A 70 -7.96 -1.73 2.85
CA GLU A 70 -8.31 -0.85 3.96
C GLU A 70 -8.11 0.62 3.58
N PRO A 71 -8.78 1.56 4.23
CA PRO A 71 -8.63 2.97 3.88
C PRO A 71 -7.19 3.42 3.96
N HIS A 72 -6.70 4.01 2.87
CA HIS A 72 -5.33 4.44 2.72
C HIS A 72 -5.22 5.83 2.10
N HIS A 73 -4.47 6.68 2.82
CA HIS A 73 -4.13 8.02 2.38
C HIS A 73 -3.12 7.97 1.22
N ASN A 74 -3.17 8.92 0.32
CA ASN A 74 -2.30 8.97 -0.85
C ASN A 74 -1.99 10.42 -1.27
N THR A 75 -1.21 10.58 -2.33
CA THR A 75 -0.73 11.87 -2.84
C THR A 75 -1.85 12.83 -3.29
N TYR A 76 -3.08 12.33 -3.50
CA TYR A 76 -4.24 13.19 -3.77
C TYR A 76 -4.86 13.82 -2.53
N ASP A 77 -4.26 13.60 -1.37
CA ASP A 77 -4.71 14.12 -0.07
C ASP A 77 -6.13 13.67 0.32
N ILE A 78 -6.49 12.49 -0.15
CA ILE A 78 -7.77 11.83 0.17
C ILE A 78 -7.51 10.38 0.59
N GLU A 79 -8.51 9.74 1.18
CA GLU A 79 -8.46 8.32 1.50
C GLU A 79 -9.22 7.51 0.45
N PHE A 80 -8.55 6.54 -0.16
CA PHE A 80 -9.19 5.53 -0.96
C PHE A 80 -9.73 4.42 -0.06
N TRP A 81 -10.90 3.92 -0.42
CA TRP A 81 -11.62 2.87 0.28
C TRP A 81 -11.86 1.70 -0.67
N GLY A 82 -11.24 0.57 -0.40
CA GLY A 82 -11.24 -0.57 -1.30
C GLY A 82 -10.10 -0.55 -2.30
N PRO A 83 -9.98 -1.61 -3.11
CA PRO A 83 -8.87 -1.78 -4.04
C PRO A 83 -8.94 -0.76 -5.19
N ASP A 84 -7.79 -0.21 -5.52
CA ASP A 84 -7.59 0.74 -6.61
C ASP A 84 -6.37 0.38 -7.45
N GLY A 85 -6.36 0.82 -8.71
CA GLY A 85 -5.27 0.53 -9.65
C GLY A 85 -3.99 1.29 -9.34
N MET A 86 -4.06 2.52 -8.78
CA MET A 86 -2.89 3.37 -8.54
C MET A 86 -2.04 2.86 -7.37
N CYS A 87 -2.60 2.88 -6.16
CA CYS A 87 -1.83 2.52 -4.96
C CYS A 87 -1.49 1.04 -4.92
N SER A 88 -2.39 0.16 -5.42
CA SER A 88 -2.12 -1.27 -5.49
C SER A 88 -1.03 -1.62 -6.51
N SER A 89 -0.92 -0.91 -7.65
CA SER A 89 0.20 -1.11 -8.58
C SER A 89 1.55 -0.74 -7.96
N ILE A 90 1.60 0.35 -7.19
CA ILE A 90 2.81 0.75 -6.46
C ILE A 90 3.13 -0.27 -5.36
N TYR A 91 2.12 -0.84 -4.71
CA TYR A 91 2.29 -1.89 -3.71
C TYR A 91 2.89 -3.17 -4.33
N ILE A 92 2.36 -3.62 -5.47
CA ILE A 92 2.89 -4.76 -6.23
C ILE A 92 4.35 -4.50 -6.63
N GLY A 93 4.66 -3.28 -7.09
CA GLY A 93 6.02 -2.86 -7.41
C GLY A 93 6.96 -2.90 -6.20
N ALA A 94 6.50 -2.46 -5.03
CA ALA A 94 7.27 -2.53 -3.78
C ALA A 94 7.49 -3.97 -3.30
N LEU A 95 6.48 -4.84 -3.39
CA LEU A 95 6.59 -6.27 -3.10
C LEU A 95 7.62 -6.94 -4.02
N SER A 96 7.55 -6.69 -5.32
CA SER A 96 8.50 -7.21 -6.31
C SER A 96 9.92 -6.74 -6.01
N ALA A 97 10.10 -5.45 -5.70
CA ALA A 97 11.40 -4.89 -5.31
C ALA A 97 11.97 -5.59 -4.06
N MET A 98 11.14 -5.83 -3.04
CA MET A 98 11.54 -6.55 -1.83
C MET A 98 11.88 -8.01 -2.11
N ALA A 99 11.14 -8.69 -2.98
CA ALA A 99 11.45 -10.07 -3.37
C ALA A 99 12.82 -10.17 -4.05
N HIS A 100 13.15 -9.22 -4.94
CA HIS A 100 14.47 -9.17 -5.58
C HIS A 100 15.59 -8.90 -4.58
N MET A 101 15.43 -7.92 -3.69
CA MET A 101 16.42 -7.61 -2.65
C MET A 101 16.60 -8.78 -1.66
N ALA A 102 15.52 -9.45 -1.29
CA ALA A 102 15.56 -10.62 -0.42
C ALA A 102 16.36 -11.78 -1.05
N ARG A 103 16.11 -12.05 -2.33
CA ARG A 103 16.83 -13.09 -3.09
C ARG A 103 18.33 -12.80 -3.14
N ASP A 104 18.72 -11.56 -3.41
CA ASP A 104 20.13 -11.14 -3.47
C ASP A 104 20.83 -11.27 -2.10
N LEU A 105 20.11 -11.05 -1.02
CA LEU A 105 20.59 -11.22 0.34
C LEU A 105 20.46 -12.66 0.88
N ASN A 106 20.21 -13.67 0.02
CA ASN A 106 20.00 -15.06 0.40
C ASN A 106 18.92 -15.26 1.50
N ARG A 107 17.76 -14.59 1.31
CA ARG A 107 16.57 -14.71 2.17
C ARG A 107 15.42 -15.34 1.38
N PRO A 108 15.46 -16.65 1.10
CA PRO A 108 14.54 -17.29 0.16
C PRO A 108 13.09 -17.25 0.63
N GLU A 109 12.84 -17.36 1.94
CA GLU A 109 11.47 -17.28 2.50
C GLU A 109 10.86 -15.91 2.24
N ASP A 110 11.55 -14.82 2.60
CA ASP A 110 11.08 -13.46 2.33
C ASP A 110 10.87 -13.23 0.83
N ALA A 111 11.77 -13.75 -0.01
CA ALA A 111 11.70 -13.58 -1.47
C ALA A 111 10.45 -14.26 -2.04
N GLU A 112 10.13 -15.46 -1.57
CA GLU A 112 8.96 -16.23 -2.01
C GLU A 112 7.65 -15.59 -1.52
N ASP A 113 7.59 -15.20 -0.24
CA ASP A 113 6.41 -14.57 0.34
C ASP A 113 6.03 -13.29 -0.40
N TYR A 114 7.02 -12.41 -0.64
CA TYR A 114 6.75 -11.15 -1.35
C TYR A 114 6.43 -11.36 -2.83
N ARG A 115 7.09 -12.34 -3.49
CA ARG A 115 6.79 -12.69 -4.88
C ARG A 115 5.36 -13.20 -5.03
N SER A 116 4.97 -14.18 -4.20
CA SER A 116 3.62 -14.75 -4.23
C SER A 116 2.54 -13.70 -3.97
N LEU A 117 2.79 -12.79 -3.03
CA LEU A 117 1.85 -11.71 -2.73
C LEU A 117 1.76 -10.71 -3.91
N ALA A 118 2.87 -10.39 -4.58
CA ALA A 118 2.89 -9.53 -5.75
C ALA A 118 2.13 -10.14 -6.93
N GLU A 119 2.36 -11.43 -7.20
CA GLU A 119 1.68 -12.16 -8.28
C GLU A 119 0.17 -12.24 -8.04
N GLY A 120 -0.23 -12.57 -6.80
CA GLY A 120 -1.65 -12.58 -6.42
C GLY A 120 -2.31 -11.20 -6.56
N GLY A 121 -1.60 -10.14 -6.22
CA GLY A 121 -2.06 -8.76 -6.40
C GLY A 121 -2.25 -8.38 -7.88
N ALA A 122 -1.28 -8.72 -8.73
CA ALA A 122 -1.36 -8.48 -10.17
C ALA A 122 -2.56 -9.21 -10.78
N GLU A 123 -2.72 -10.50 -10.45
CA GLU A 123 -3.87 -11.29 -10.89
C GLU A 123 -5.20 -10.68 -10.42
N PHE A 124 -5.23 -10.20 -9.16
CA PHE A 124 -6.43 -9.54 -8.63
C PHE A 124 -6.78 -8.27 -9.41
N LEU A 125 -5.81 -7.41 -9.72
CA LEU A 125 -6.04 -6.19 -10.48
C LEU A 125 -6.58 -6.51 -11.88
N ASP A 126 -5.93 -7.43 -12.60
CA ASP A 126 -6.34 -7.80 -13.94
C ASP A 126 -7.75 -8.42 -14.00
N LYS A 127 -8.04 -9.28 -13.03
CA LYS A 127 -9.32 -10.01 -13.03
C LYS A 127 -10.49 -9.19 -12.50
N HIS A 128 -10.26 -8.28 -11.56
CA HIS A 128 -11.33 -7.62 -10.82
C HIS A 128 -11.46 -6.13 -11.07
N LEU A 129 -10.38 -5.46 -11.49
CA LEU A 129 -10.39 -4.02 -11.70
C LEU A 129 -10.22 -3.63 -13.18
N TYR A 130 -9.53 -4.43 -13.98
CA TYR A 130 -9.36 -4.12 -15.40
C TYR A 130 -10.67 -4.27 -16.17
N ASN A 131 -11.10 -3.20 -16.83
CA ASN A 131 -12.36 -3.15 -17.59
C ASN A 131 -12.17 -3.32 -19.10
N GLY A 132 -10.94 -3.59 -19.56
CA GLY A 132 -10.57 -3.71 -20.97
C GLY A 132 -9.83 -2.49 -21.51
N GLU A 133 -9.84 -1.37 -20.80
CA GLU A 133 -9.18 -0.12 -21.17
C GLU A 133 -8.31 0.42 -20.04
N TYR A 134 -8.83 0.47 -18.82
CA TYR A 134 -8.11 0.94 -17.62
C TYR A 134 -8.56 0.15 -16.37
N TYR A 135 -7.90 0.43 -15.25
CA TYR A 135 -8.24 -0.17 -13.96
C TYR A 135 -9.24 0.72 -13.20
N ASP A 136 -10.42 0.16 -12.94
CA ASP A 136 -11.46 0.81 -12.15
C ASP A 136 -11.04 0.91 -10.67
N GLN A 137 -11.49 1.95 -9.99
CA GLN A 137 -11.49 1.99 -8.54
C GLN A 137 -12.83 1.47 -8.02
N LYS A 138 -12.78 0.39 -7.23
CA LYS A 138 -13.98 -0.16 -6.57
C LYS A 138 -14.04 0.31 -5.12
N VAL A 139 -14.85 1.33 -4.87
CA VAL A 139 -15.10 1.79 -3.50
C VAL A 139 -15.77 0.68 -2.71
N THR A 140 -15.08 0.21 -1.67
CA THR A 140 -15.55 -0.86 -0.78
C THR A 140 -15.43 -0.38 0.66
N TYR A 141 -16.49 -0.52 1.43
CA TYR A 141 -16.52 -0.13 2.85
C TYR A 141 -17.14 -1.21 3.74
N ARG A 142 -17.69 -2.27 3.14
CA ARG A 142 -18.20 -3.44 3.86
C ARG A 142 -17.08 -4.45 4.09
N GLY A 143 -17.04 -5.02 5.28
CA GLY A 143 -16.06 -6.05 5.64
C GLY A 143 -14.64 -5.52 5.93
N LEU A 144 -14.44 -4.20 5.91
CA LEU A 144 -13.18 -3.58 6.31
C LEU A 144 -13.10 -3.49 7.85
N ARG A 145 -11.87 -3.43 8.36
CA ARG A 145 -11.62 -3.21 9.80
C ARG A 145 -12.06 -1.82 10.25
N ASP A 146 -11.83 -0.82 9.40
CA ASP A 146 -12.36 0.53 9.64
C ASP A 146 -13.82 0.61 9.21
N THR A 147 -14.70 0.83 10.18
CA THR A 147 -16.15 0.92 9.96
C THR A 147 -16.65 2.37 9.94
N SER A 148 -15.79 3.36 9.96
CA SER A 148 -16.17 4.78 10.07
C SER A 148 -17.03 5.23 8.89
N PHE A 149 -16.66 4.87 7.67
CA PHE A 149 -17.41 5.21 6.47
C PHE A 149 -18.79 4.51 6.42
N ALA A 150 -18.85 3.24 6.79
CA ALA A 150 -20.12 2.52 6.87
C ALA A 150 -21.10 3.17 7.88
N LYS A 151 -20.58 3.64 9.02
CA LYS A 151 -21.37 4.38 10.02
C LYS A 151 -21.81 5.74 9.48
N PHE A 152 -20.96 6.44 8.73
CA PHE A 152 -21.29 7.71 8.09
C PHE A 152 -22.44 7.52 7.08
N VAL A 153 -22.32 6.57 6.15
CA VAL A 153 -23.37 6.26 5.16
C VAL A 153 -24.70 5.96 5.82
N LYS A 154 -24.72 5.09 6.86
CA LYS A 154 -25.94 4.81 7.62
C LYS A 154 -26.56 6.05 8.26
N ARG A 155 -25.74 6.98 8.74
CA ARG A 155 -26.24 8.23 9.36
C ARG A 155 -26.84 9.17 8.32
N VAL A 156 -26.23 9.27 7.12
CA VAL A 156 -26.73 10.11 6.03
C VAL A 156 -28.05 9.55 5.52
N ASN A 157 -28.13 8.26 5.23
CA ASN A 157 -29.36 7.62 4.73
C ASN A 157 -30.54 7.76 5.71
N ARG A 158 -30.28 7.70 7.02
CA ARG A 158 -31.33 7.95 8.04
C ARG A 158 -31.85 9.39 8.02
N LYS A 159 -31.04 10.37 7.64
CA LYS A 159 -31.44 11.77 7.58
C LYS A 159 -32.16 12.14 6.30
N SER A 160 -31.79 11.53 5.16
CA SER A 160 -32.38 11.82 3.84
C SER A 160 -33.66 11.04 3.57
N GLY A 161 -34.01 10.03 4.38
CA GLY A 161 -35.15 9.14 4.12
C GLY A 161 -34.96 8.27 2.86
N GLU A 162 -33.80 8.35 2.20
CA GLU A 162 -33.44 7.50 1.07
C GLU A 162 -32.93 6.16 1.60
N VAL A 163 -33.74 5.14 1.42
CA VAL A 163 -33.40 3.77 1.71
C VAL A 163 -32.55 3.21 0.57
N ASP A 164 -31.29 2.92 0.88
CA ASP A 164 -30.47 1.84 0.28
C ASP A 164 -30.37 1.73 -1.24
N LYS A 165 -30.27 2.83 -1.99
CA LYS A 165 -29.86 2.74 -3.42
C LYS A 165 -28.35 2.76 -3.65
N LEU A 166 -27.54 2.99 -2.60
CA LEU A 166 -26.06 3.02 -2.65
C LEU A 166 -25.43 1.90 -1.79
N LEU A 167 -26.16 0.98 -1.30
CA LEU A 167 -25.73 -0.18 -0.55
C LEU A 167 -26.07 -1.45 -1.37
#